data_2c3c65027e3bc194f9a5f2da8a3cc2cd
#
_entry.id   2c3c65027e3bc194f9a5f2da8a3cc2cd
#
_cell.length_a   1.000
_cell.length_b   1.000
_cell.length_c   1.000
_cell.angle_alpha   90.00
_cell.angle_beta   90.00
_cell.angle_gamma   90.00
#
_symmetry.space_group_name_H-M   'P 1'
#
loop_
_entity.id
_entity.type
_entity.pdbx_description
1 polymer ?
#
loop_
_entity_poly.entity_id
_entity_poly.type
_entity_poly.pdbx_seq_one_letter_code
_entity_poly.pdbx_strand_id
1 'polypeptide(L)'
;GILDLRESLSETELGLASKSKVPVFVNSRITGVQGRSAVKGVTYQDESGIKTLSCDLVCHSGGWNPLIHLYSHAGGRSRFDQESAAFVPGERAQGAYSIGGANGTFSLGQGLKEASDIANLLFGEKSDDSTSSALAVPVTEGEVSYRIDEIWPEKGLKGKAFVDFQNDVTTADISLAVRENFRSIEHVKRYTTAGMAVDQ
;
A
#
# COMPACT_ATOMS: atom_id res chain seq x y z
N GLY A 1 1.04 -11.39 18.74
CA GLY A 1 -0.04 -10.38 18.60
C GLY A 1 0.05 -9.65 17.28
N ILE A 2 -1.01 -8.99 16.91
CA ILE A 2 -1.09 -8.12 15.73
C ILE A 2 -1.26 -6.68 16.26
N LEU A 3 -0.42 -5.78 15.78
CA LEU A 3 -0.53 -4.33 16.02
C LEU A 3 -1.08 -3.71 14.75
N ASP A 4 -2.23 -3.07 14.82
CA ASP A 4 -2.90 -2.44 13.68
C ASP A 4 -3.03 -0.94 13.94
N LEU A 5 -2.67 -0.14 12.95
CA LEU A 5 -2.73 1.31 13.03
C LEU A 5 -4.16 1.84 12.99
N ARG A 6 -5.04 1.10 12.32
CA ARG A 6 -6.44 1.50 12.13
C ARG A 6 -7.17 1.53 13.47
N GLU A 7 -8.09 2.47 13.61
CA GLU A 7 -8.91 2.61 14.81
C GLU A 7 -9.88 1.44 15.00
N SER A 8 -10.30 0.81 13.89
CA SER A 8 -11.26 -0.28 13.90
C SER A 8 -11.00 -1.28 12.79
N LEU A 9 -11.38 -2.52 13.02
CA LEU A 9 -11.35 -3.61 12.05
C LEU A 9 -12.78 -3.95 11.60
N SER A 10 -12.90 -4.51 10.41
CA SER A 10 -14.17 -5.04 9.90
C SER A 10 -14.61 -6.28 10.69
N GLU A 11 -15.90 -6.62 10.62
CA GLU A 11 -16.42 -7.84 11.25
C GLU A 11 -15.72 -9.11 10.75
N THR A 12 -15.36 -9.14 9.47
CA THR A 12 -14.62 -10.27 8.87
C THR A 12 -13.23 -10.40 9.49
N GLU A 13 -12.49 -9.31 9.64
CA GLU A 13 -11.15 -9.30 10.24
C GLU A 13 -11.21 -9.68 11.72
N LEU A 14 -12.18 -9.15 12.47
CA LEU A 14 -12.41 -9.53 13.86
C LEU A 14 -12.76 -11.01 14.00
N GLY A 15 -13.56 -11.56 13.09
CA GLY A 15 -13.89 -12.98 13.04
C GLY A 15 -12.65 -13.84 12.79
N LEU A 16 -11.76 -13.44 11.89
CA LEU A 16 -10.50 -14.14 11.62
C LEU A 16 -9.54 -14.07 12.83
N ALA A 17 -9.41 -12.92 13.45
CA ALA A 17 -8.59 -12.73 14.64
C ALA A 17 -9.09 -13.61 15.81
N SER A 18 -10.38 -13.64 16.03
CA SER A 18 -11.01 -14.49 17.06
C SER A 18 -10.75 -15.98 16.82
N LYS A 19 -10.90 -16.45 15.57
CA LYS A 19 -10.61 -17.84 15.20
C LYS A 19 -9.15 -18.22 15.40
N SER A 20 -8.23 -17.31 15.09
CA SER A 20 -6.79 -17.54 15.22
C SER A 20 -6.30 -17.50 16.67
N LYS A 21 -7.10 -16.97 17.60
CA LYS A 21 -6.74 -16.73 19.02
C LYS A 21 -5.50 -15.82 19.16
N VAL A 22 -5.23 -14.99 18.17
CA VAL A 22 -4.13 -14.02 18.21
C VAL A 22 -4.69 -12.69 18.72
N PRO A 23 -4.12 -12.12 19.82
CA PRO A 23 -4.55 -10.81 20.28
C PRO A 23 -4.26 -9.74 19.23
N VAL A 24 -5.25 -8.89 18.98
CA VAL A 24 -5.15 -7.74 18.08
C VAL A 24 -5.28 -6.45 18.89
N PHE A 25 -4.36 -5.54 18.64
CA PHE A 25 -4.29 -4.22 19.25
C PHE A 25 -4.50 -3.19 18.15
N VAL A 26 -5.68 -2.60 18.09
CA VAL A 26 -6.01 -1.51 17.16
C VAL A 26 -5.47 -0.18 17.65
N ASN A 27 -5.47 0.83 16.78
CA ASN A 27 -4.91 2.16 17.05
C ASN A 27 -3.52 2.06 17.72
N SER A 28 -2.69 1.13 17.22
CA SER A 28 -1.43 0.75 17.86
C SER A 28 -0.27 0.90 16.90
N ARG A 29 0.70 1.73 17.27
CA ARG A 29 1.87 2.04 16.46
C ARG A 29 3.16 1.55 17.13
N ILE A 30 4.00 0.84 16.37
CA ILE A 30 5.34 0.47 16.83
C ILE A 30 6.20 1.74 16.94
N THR A 31 6.81 1.94 18.13
CA THR A 31 7.70 3.07 18.41
C THR A 31 9.15 2.65 18.60
N GLY A 32 9.41 1.36 18.72
CA GLY A 32 10.77 0.85 18.84
C GLY A 32 10.84 -0.67 18.85
N VAL A 33 12.02 -1.18 18.59
CA VAL A 33 12.35 -2.61 18.65
C VAL A 33 13.42 -2.83 19.70
N GLN A 34 13.22 -3.82 20.55
CA GLN A 34 14.16 -4.20 21.61
C GLN A 34 15.03 -5.38 21.16
N GLY A 35 16.30 -5.34 21.54
CA GLY A 35 17.27 -6.36 21.22
C GLY A 35 18.58 -5.76 20.69
N ARG A 36 19.63 -6.54 20.62
CA ARG A 36 20.93 -6.12 20.09
C ARG A 36 21.35 -6.96 18.89
N SER A 37 21.49 -8.27 19.08
CA SER A 37 21.85 -9.24 18.04
C SER A 37 20.65 -10.00 17.50
N ALA A 38 19.52 -9.95 18.21
CA ALA A 38 18.24 -10.51 17.80
C ALA A 38 17.11 -9.69 18.42
N VAL A 39 15.94 -9.73 17.80
CA VAL A 39 14.71 -9.12 18.34
C VAL A 39 14.34 -9.83 19.64
N LYS A 40 14.00 -9.08 20.69
CA LYS A 40 13.48 -9.58 21.96
C LYS A 40 12.12 -9.03 22.34
N GLY A 41 11.68 -8.01 21.61
CA GLY A 41 10.40 -7.37 21.83
C GLY A 41 10.23 -6.10 21.01
N VAL A 42 9.02 -5.58 21.05
CA VAL A 42 8.66 -4.29 20.45
C VAL A 42 8.06 -3.39 21.51
N THR A 43 8.34 -2.11 21.41
CA THR A 43 7.58 -1.07 22.09
C THR A 43 6.56 -0.50 21.12
N TYR A 44 5.33 -0.34 21.57
CA TYR A 44 4.27 0.26 20.81
C TYR A 44 3.49 1.25 21.66
N GLN A 45 2.83 2.16 21.01
CA GLN A 45 1.98 3.17 21.62
C GLN A 45 0.55 2.94 21.15
N ASP A 46 -0.36 2.91 22.11
CA ASP A 46 -1.82 2.97 21.92
C ASP A 46 -2.40 4.14 22.72
N GLU A 47 -3.73 4.25 22.80
CA GLU A 47 -4.43 5.29 23.55
C GLU A 47 -4.09 5.31 25.05
N SER A 48 -3.75 4.16 25.61
CA SER A 48 -3.40 4.05 27.04
C SER A 48 -1.91 4.29 27.32
N GLY A 49 -1.10 4.55 26.30
CA GLY A 49 0.31 4.92 26.44
C GLY A 49 1.27 3.92 25.81
N ILE A 50 2.54 3.98 26.21
CA ILE A 50 3.61 3.14 25.67
C ILE A 50 3.63 1.80 26.39
N LYS A 51 3.62 0.73 25.61
CA LYS A 51 3.64 -0.66 26.08
C LYS A 51 4.76 -1.45 25.41
N THR A 52 5.06 -2.61 25.97
CA THR A 52 6.05 -3.54 25.43
C THR A 52 5.42 -4.91 25.23
N LEU A 53 5.70 -5.51 24.08
CA LEU A 53 5.32 -6.87 23.72
C LEU A 53 6.59 -7.69 23.47
N SER A 54 6.76 -8.80 24.20
CA SER A 54 7.88 -9.73 23.97
C SER A 54 7.66 -10.51 22.69
N CYS A 55 8.66 -10.55 21.83
CA CYS A 55 8.67 -11.33 20.59
C CYS A 55 10.13 -11.54 20.12
N ASP A 56 10.34 -12.57 19.33
CA ASP A 56 11.61 -12.93 18.68
C ASP A 56 11.60 -12.62 17.18
N LEU A 57 10.43 -12.29 16.61
CA LEU A 57 10.24 -11.92 15.22
C LEU A 57 9.24 -10.78 15.12
N VAL A 58 9.52 -9.83 14.26
CA VAL A 58 8.58 -8.76 13.84
C VAL A 58 8.35 -8.88 12.35
N CYS A 59 7.11 -9.11 11.97
CA CYS A 59 6.67 -9.04 10.58
C CYS A 59 5.89 -7.74 10.38
N HIS A 60 6.09 -7.06 9.27
CA HIS A 60 5.31 -5.88 8.95
C HIS A 60 4.65 -6.00 7.58
N SER A 61 3.50 -5.36 7.42
CA SER A 61 2.79 -5.23 6.17
C SER A 61 2.44 -3.75 5.99
N GLY A 62 3.09 -3.11 5.04
CA GLY A 62 2.95 -1.68 4.77
C GLY A 62 1.89 -1.34 3.71
N GLY A 63 1.08 -2.33 3.30
CA GLY A 63 0.08 -2.16 2.27
C GLY A 63 0.58 -2.56 0.87
N TRP A 64 -0.22 -2.22 -0.14
CA TRP A 64 0.00 -2.57 -1.53
C TRP A 64 0.15 -1.30 -2.37
N ASN A 65 1.06 -1.33 -3.33
CA ASN A 65 1.19 -0.29 -4.33
C ASN A 65 0.68 -0.79 -5.70
N PRO A 66 -0.11 0.02 -6.42
CA PRO A 66 -0.47 -0.28 -7.80
C PRO A 66 0.76 -0.36 -8.71
N LEU A 67 0.78 -1.36 -9.59
CA LEU A 67 1.82 -1.47 -10.61
C LEU A 67 1.45 -0.62 -11.83
N ILE A 68 1.82 0.66 -11.81
CA ILE A 68 1.44 1.65 -12.82
C ILE A 68 2.48 1.82 -13.95
N HIS A 69 3.47 0.92 -14.04
CA HIS A 69 4.57 1.06 -15.01
C HIS A 69 4.09 1.12 -16.46
N LEU A 70 3.23 0.18 -16.87
CA LEU A 70 2.68 0.16 -18.25
C LEU A 70 1.80 1.37 -18.53
N TYR A 71 1.02 1.82 -17.55
CA TYR A 71 0.23 3.04 -17.66
C TYR A 71 1.12 4.27 -17.87
N SER A 72 2.21 4.38 -17.11
CA SER A 72 3.18 5.47 -17.25
C SER A 72 3.92 5.42 -18.59
N HIS A 73 4.27 4.21 -19.07
CA HIS A 73 4.86 4.02 -20.40
C HIS A 73 3.91 4.43 -21.54
N ALA A 74 2.61 4.28 -21.35
CA ALA A 74 1.59 4.77 -22.28
C ALA A 74 1.36 6.29 -22.21
N GLY A 75 2.19 7.02 -21.45
CA GLY A 75 2.10 8.48 -21.29
C GLY A 75 1.10 8.94 -20.24
N GLY A 76 0.57 8.02 -19.43
CA GLY A 76 -0.34 8.32 -18.33
C GLY A 76 0.36 9.05 -17.19
N ARG A 77 -0.37 9.95 -16.52
CA ARG A 77 0.10 10.65 -15.32
C ARG A 77 -0.57 10.09 -14.08
N SER A 78 0.22 9.61 -13.14
CA SER A 78 -0.29 9.14 -11.85
C SER A 78 -0.74 10.31 -10.97
N ARG A 79 -1.68 10.02 -10.08
CA ARG A 79 -2.07 10.90 -8.98
C ARG A 79 -1.88 10.17 -7.65
N PHE A 80 -1.61 10.91 -6.60
CA PHE A 80 -1.59 10.35 -5.26
C PHE A 80 -3.03 10.21 -4.75
N ASP A 81 -3.34 9.04 -4.22
CA ASP A 81 -4.61 8.72 -3.61
C ASP A 81 -4.43 8.58 -2.09
N GLN A 82 -5.15 9.39 -1.33
CA GLN A 82 -4.97 9.43 0.12
C GLN A 82 -5.59 8.23 0.83
N GLU A 83 -6.66 7.63 0.29
CA GLU A 83 -7.29 6.48 0.93
C GLU A 83 -6.42 5.23 0.88
N SER A 84 -5.75 5.02 -0.24
CA SER A 84 -4.82 3.90 -0.43
C SER A 84 -3.38 4.25 -0.08
N ALA A 85 -3.08 5.53 0.23
CA ALA A 85 -1.74 6.08 0.46
C ALA A 85 -0.75 5.69 -0.66
N ALA A 86 -1.20 5.68 -1.90
CA ALA A 86 -0.45 5.18 -3.05
C ALA A 86 -0.64 6.05 -4.30
N PHE A 87 0.27 5.90 -5.25
CA PHE A 87 0.08 6.47 -6.57
C PHE A 87 -0.78 5.54 -7.43
N VAL A 88 -1.88 6.07 -7.92
CA VAL A 88 -2.83 5.38 -8.81
C VAL A 88 -2.84 6.05 -10.19
N PRO A 89 -3.34 5.39 -11.24
CA PRO A 89 -3.60 6.01 -12.52
C PRO A 89 -4.48 7.26 -12.35
N GLY A 90 -4.06 8.37 -12.96
CA GLY A 90 -4.82 9.62 -12.98
C GLY A 90 -5.67 9.74 -14.24
N GLU A 91 -5.29 10.67 -15.13
CA GLU A 91 -5.97 10.85 -16.41
C GLU A 91 -5.73 9.66 -17.34
N ARG A 92 -6.71 9.33 -18.17
CA ARG A 92 -6.60 8.22 -19.12
C ARG A 92 -5.41 8.41 -20.07
N ALA A 93 -4.53 7.45 -20.13
CA ALA A 93 -3.56 7.35 -21.20
C ALA A 93 -4.26 6.88 -22.49
N GLN A 94 -3.87 7.42 -23.63
CA GLN A 94 -4.50 7.06 -24.91
C GLN A 94 -4.31 5.56 -25.20
N GLY A 95 -5.43 4.86 -25.40
CA GLY A 95 -5.42 3.43 -25.73
C GLY A 95 -5.06 2.49 -24.59
N ALA A 96 -4.94 2.98 -23.35
CA ALA A 96 -4.63 2.17 -22.18
C ALA A 96 -5.68 2.33 -21.08
N TYR A 97 -6.05 1.22 -20.49
CA TYR A 97 -6.96 1.15 -19.34
C TYR A 97 -6.29 0.35 -18.23
N SER A 98 -6.34 0.86 -17.01
CA SER A 98 -5.89 0.15 -15.82
C SER A 98 -7.07 -0.37 -15.04
N ILE A 99 -7.01 -1.61 -14.58
CA ILE A 99 -8.07 -2.27 -13.80
C ILE A 99 -7.46 -3.05 -12.64
N GLY A 100 -8.26 -3.35 -11.63
CA GLY A 100 -7.85 -4.12 -10.47
C GLY A 100 -6.67 -3.50 -9.73
N GLY A 101 -5.72 -4.31 -9.26
CA GLY A 101 -4.57 -3.84 -8.52
C GLY A 101 -3.73 -2.77 -9.21
N ALA A 102 -3.66 -2.79 -10.55
CA ALA A 102 -2.97 -1.74 -11.32
C ALA A 102 -3.73 -0.40 -11.32
N ASN A 103 -5.02 -0.40 -10.98
CA ASN A 103 -5.84 0.81 -10.82
C ASN A 103 -5.98 1.25 -9.35
N GLY A 104 -5.37 0.51 -8.40
CA GLY A 104 -5.55 0.73 -6.97
C GLY A 104 -6.76 0.02 -6.39
N THR A 105 -7.43 -0.82 -7.17
CA THR A 105 -8.59 -1.60 -6.72
C THR A 105 -8.13 -2.98 -6.25
N PHE A 106 -8.03 -3.16 -4.94
CA PHE A 106 -7.51 -4.40 -4.32
C PHE A 106 -8.61 -5.40 -3.93
N SER A 107 -9.89 -5.05 -4.10
CA SER A 107 -11.01 -5.97 -3.98
C SER A 107 -11.18 -6.76 -5.28
N LEU A 108 -11.30 -8.10 -5.15
CA LEU A 108 -11.48 -8.97 -6.32
C LEU A 108 -12.79 -8.67 -7.06
N GLY A 109 -13.91 -8.52 -6.33
CA GLY A 109 -15.22 -8.23 -6.92
C GLY A 109 -15.25 -6.90 -7.65
N GLN A 110 -14.65 -5.86 -7.07
CA GLN A 110 -14.54 -4.56 -7.74
C GLN A 110 -13.64 -4.66 -8.98
N GLY A 111 -12.51 -5.36 -8.90
CA GLY A 111 -11.62 -5.56 -10.05
C GLY A 111 -12.30 -6.31 -11.20
N LEU A 112 -13.09 -7.34 -10.90
CA LEU A 112 -13.90 -8.07 -11.88
C LEU A 112 -14.98 -7.17 -12.52
N LYS A 113 -15.61 -6.31 -11.72
CA LYS A 113 -16.56 -5.33 -12.22
C LYS A 113 -15.90 -4.32 -13.15
N GLU A 114 -14.77 -3.75 -12.76
CA GLU A 114 -13.97 -2.86 -13.64
C GLU A 114 -13.63 -3.53 -14.96
N ALA A 115 -13.22 -4.80 -14.94
CA ALA A 115 -12.91 -5.57 -16.15
C ALA A 115 -14.15 -5.70 -17.05
N SER A 116 -15.30 -6.03 -16.48
CA SER A 116 -16.57 -6.12 -17.21
C SER A 116 -16.99 -4.77 -17.81
N ASP A 117 -16.88 -3.69 -17.04
CA ASP A 117 -17.25 -2.35 -17.48
C ASP A 117 -16.36 -1.89 -18.65
N ILE A 118 -15.05 -2.15 -18.59
CA ILE A 118 -14.13 -1.83 -19.69
C ILE A 118 -14.37 -2.71 -20.92
N ALA A 119 -14.65 -4.00 -20.74
CA ALA A 119 -15.00 -4.89 -21.84
C ALA A 119 -16.28 -4.42 -22.56
N ASN A 120 -17.30 -4.04 -21.81
CA ASN A 120 -18.53 -3.49 -22.36
C ASN A 120 -18.31 -2.15 -23.09
N LEU A 121 -17.44 -1.29 -22.55
CA LEU A 121 -17.06 -0.03 -23.20
C LEU A 121 -16.35 -0.26 -24.55
N LEU A 122 -15.48 -1.27 -24.63
CA LEU A 122 -14.68 -1.53 -25.83
C LEU A 122 -15.43 -2.33 -26.90
N PHE A 123 -16.33 -3.22 -26.50
CA PHE A 123 -16.95 -4.21 -27.38
C PHE A 123 -18.48 -4.18 -27.39
N GLY A 124 -19.12 -3.51 -26.42
CA GLY A 124 -20.58 -3.53 -26.25
C GLY A 124 -21.40 -2.88 -27.36
N GLU A 125 -20.83 -1.98 -28.17
CA GLU A 125 -21.53 -1.28 -29.25
C GLU A 125 -21.57 -2.02 -30.60
N LYS A 126 -20.98 -3.22 -30.69
CA LYS A 126 -20.84 -3.93 -31.98
C LYS A 126 -21.61 -5.24 -32.12
N SER A 127 -22.41 -5.64 -31.16
CA SER A 127 -23.22 -6.85 -31.29
C SER A 127 -24.69 -6.49 -31.53
N ASP A 128 -25.07 -6.52 -32.81
CA ASP A 128 -26.47 -6.57 -33.26
C ASP A 128 -27.18 -7.88 -32.86
N ASP A 129 -26.46 -8.72 -32.11
CA ASP A 129 -26.94 -10.01 -31.67
C ASP A 129 -27.44 -9.90 -30.22
N SER A 130 -28.74 -10.09 -30.04
CA SER A 130 -29.49 -10.09 -28.79
C SER A 130 -29.00 -11.15 -27.76
N THR A 131 -27.85 -11.74 -27.97
CA THR A 131 -27.16 -12.70 -27.11
C THR A 131 -25.95 -12.11 -26.39
N SER A 132 -25.76 -10.78 -26.37
CA SER A 132 -24.78 -10.16 -25.48
C SER A 132 -25.27 -10.30 -24.04
N SER A 133 -25.13 -11.50 -23.50
CA SER A 133 -25.19 -11.76 -22.10
C SER A 133 -24.08 -10.92 -21.46
N ALA A 134 -24.44 -9.81 -20.81
CA ALA A 134 -23.53 -9.10 -19.95
C ALA A 134 -22.85 -10.15 -19.06
N LEU A 135 -21.53 -10.28 -19.17
CA LEU A 135 -20.78 -11.27 -18.39
C LEU A 135 -21.16 -11.05 -16.92
N ALA A 136 -21.87 -12.01 -16.36
CA ALA A 136 -22.27 -11.93 -14.95
C ALA A 136 -20.98 -11.87 -14.14
N VAL A 137 -20.78 -10.76 -13.45
CA VAL A 137 -19.64 -10.62 -12.55
C VAL A 137 -19.86 -11.60 -11.39
N PRO A 138 -18.92 -12.52 -11.13
CA PRO A 138 -19.05 -13.44 -10.02
C PRO A 138 -19.20 -12.70 -8.70
N VAL A 139 -20.13 -13.16 -7.87
CA VAL A 139 -20.27 -12.63 -6.49
C VAL A 139 -19.09 -13.16 -5.68
N THR A 140 -18.33 -12.26 -5.10
CA THR A 140 -17.23 -12.60 -4.20
C THR A 140 -17.71 -12.48 -2.75
N GLU A 141 -17.43 -13.53 -1.95
CA GLU A 141 -17.81 -13.56 -0.54
C GLU A 141 -16.60 -13.23 0.36
N GLY A 142 -16.85 -12.59 1.48
CA GLY A 142 -15.83 -12.34 2.52
C GLY A 142 -14.77 -11.32 2.13
N GLU A 143 -15.04 -10.45 1.18
CA GLU A 143 -14.13 -9.37 0.81
C GLU A 143 -14.01 -8.34 1.95
N VAL A 144 -12.76 -7.97 2.21
CA VAL A 144 -12.43 -6.89 3.14
C VAL A 144 -12.07 -5.66 2.32
N SER A 145 -12.65 -4.53 2.67
CA SER A 145 -12.27 -3.25 2.06
C SER A 145 -10.82 -2.95 2.39
N TYR A 146 -10.02 -2.72 1.36
CA TYR A 146 -8.63 -2.32 1.53
C TYR A 146 -8.59 -0.88 2.07
N ARG A 147 -8.00 -0.73 3.25
CA ARG A 147 -7.73 0.55 3.87
C ARG A 147 -6.38 0.48 4.56
N ILE A 148 -5.61 1.52 4.43
CA ILE A 148 -4.33 1.69 5.09
C ILE A 148 -4.31 3.03 5.84
N ASP A 149 -3.79 3.01 7.06
CA ASP A 149 -3.45 4.23 7.79
C ASP A 149 -1.93 4.41 7.70
N GLU A 150 -1.52 5.48 7.04
CA GLU A 150 -0.12 5.76 6.75
C GLU A 150 0.65 6.24 7.99
N ILE A 151 1.90 5.81 8.10
CA ILE A 151 2.82 6.34 9.12
C ILE A 151 3.84 7.24 8.43
N TRP A 152 3.82 8.51 8.78
CA TRP A 152 4.88 9.43 8.42
C TRP A 152 5.95 9.51 9.50
N PRO A 153 7.24 9.67 9.14
CA PRO A 153 8.31 9.80 10.10
C PRO A 153 8.08 11.04 10.98
N GLU A 154 7.95 10.85 12.28
CA GLU A 154 7.87 11.95 13.23
C GLU A 154 9.25 12.57 13.46
N LYS A 155 9.26 13.89 13.70
CA LYS A 155 10.48 14.57 14.15
C LYS A 155 10.92 14.00 15.49
N GLY A 156 12.15 13.48 15.54
CA GLY A 156 12.72 12.96 16.78
C GLY A 156 12.64 11.44 16.96
N LEU A 157 12.17 10.68 15.96
CA LEU A 157 12.31 9.24 15.96
C LEU A 157 13.78 8.86 16.11
N LYS A 158 14.07 8.02 17.11
CA LYS A 158 15.41 7.46 17.31
C LYS A 158 15.59 6.25 16.40
N GLY A 159 16.55 6.32 15.50
CA GLY A 159 16.87 5.24 14.57
C GLY A 159 16.75 5.65 13.12
N LYS A 160 17.08 4.71 12.25
CA LYS A 160 17.00 4.89 10.79
C LYS A 160 15.57 4.60 10.32
N ALA A 161 14.99 5.50 9.54
CA ALA A 161 13.74 5.29 8.83
C ALA A 161 14.06 5.09 7.35
N PHE A 162 14.02 3.83 6.91
CA PHE A 162 14.38 3.46 5.54
C PHE A 162 13.25 3.80 4.57
N VAL A 163 13.63 4.36 3.42
CA VAL A 163 12.78 4.61 2.26
C VAL A 163 13.02 3.54 1.19
N ASP A 164 14.25 3.10 1.06
CA ASP A 164 14.67 2.04 0.14
C ASP A 164 15.56 1.07 0.91
N PHE A 165 15.08 -0.18 1.05
CA PHE A 165 15.80 -1.21 1.80
C PHE A 165 16.95 -1.84 1.01
N GLN A 166 16.88 -1.86 -0.32
CA GLN A 166 17.93 -2.47 -1.14
C GLN A 166 19.20 -1.61 -1.18
N ASN A 167 19.02 -0.29 -1.23
CA ASN A 167 20.15 0.65 -1.26
C ASN A 167 20.37 1.36 0.08
N ASP A 168 19.74 0.90 1.15
CA ASP A 168 19.85 1.47 2.50
C ASP A 168 19.56 2.98 2.59
N VAL A 169 18.72 3.51 1.69
CA VAL A 169 18.38 4.93 1.67
C VAL A 169 17.37 5.24 2.77
N THR A 170 17.70 6.24 3.58
CA THR A 170 16.88 6.70 4.70
C THR A 170 16.20 8.04 4.42
N THR A 171 15.23 8.41 5.23
CA THR A 171 14.62 9.76 5.22
C THR A 171 15.66 10.85 5.48
N ALA A 172 16.73 10.55 6.22
CA ALA A 172 17.83 11.48 6.45
C ALA A 172 18.62 11.77 5.18
N ASP A 173 18.84 10.75 4.32
CA ASP A 173 19.53 10.91 3.04
C ASP A 173 18.70 11.75 2.07
N ILE A 174 17.38 11.53 2.02
CA ILE A 174 16.46 12.37 1.23
C ILE A 174 16.48 13.82 1.74
N SER A 175 16.43 14.00 3.05
CA SER A 175 16.49 15.34 3.65
C SER A 175 17.83 16.04 3.38
N LEU A 176 18.94 15.28 3.36
CA LEU A 176 20.24 15.79 2.98
C LEU A 176 20.25 16.24 1.51
N ALA A 177 19.75 15.41 0.60
CA ALA A 177 19.67 15.76 -0.81
C ALA A 177 18.89 17.08 -1.04
N VAL A 178 17.75 17.23 -0.37
CA VAL A 178 16.95 18.46 -0.45
C VAL A 178 17.72 19.68 0.11
N ARG A 179 18.45 19.51 1.20
CA ARG A 179 19.28 20.56 1.79
C ARG A 179 20.44 20.97 0.86
N GLU A 180 21.01 20.00 0.12
CA GLU A 180 22.01 20.23 -0.92
C GLU A 180 21.41 20.81 -2.22
N ASN A 181 20.12 21.20 -2.17
CA ASN A 181 19.40 21.88 -3.24
C ASN A 181 19.00 20.96 -4.44
N PHE A 182 18.99 19.66 -4.27
CA PHE A 182 18.39 18.76 -5.25
C PHE A 182 16.86 18.79 -5.11
N ARG A 183 16.19 19.51 -6.02
CA ARG A 183 14.72 19.70 -5.96
C ARG A 183 13.94 18.77 -6.89
N SER A 184 14.57 18.34 -7.98
CA SER A 184 13.98 17.36 -8.89
C SER A 184 14.12 15.97 -8.29
N ILE A 185 13.03 15.19 -8.33
CA ILE A 185 13.04 13.80 -7.85
C ILE A 185 14.08 12.94 -8.58
N GLU A 186 14.32 13.20 -9.86
CA GLU A 186 15.35 12.52 -10.64
C GLU A 186 16.76 12.80 -10.12
N HIS A 187 17.02 14.01 -9.65
CA HIS A 187 18.30 14.36 -9.05
C HIS A 187 18.43 13.78 -7.64
N VAL A 188 17.37 13.82 -6.83
CA VAL A 188 17.32 13.19 -5.51
C VAL A 188 17.58 11.70 -5.65
N LYS A 189 16.90 11.04 -6.60
CA LYS A 189 17.09 9.62 -6.91
C LYS A 189 18.55 9.29 -7.20
N ARG A 190 19.21 10.04 -8.07
CA ARG A 190 20.62 9.80 -8.44
C ARG A 190 21.59 10.12 -7.31
N TYR A 191 21.30 11.14 -6.52
CA TYR A 191 22.15 11.52 -5.39
C TYR A 191 22.10 10.49 -4.26
N THR A 192 20.93 9.96 -3.98
CA THR A 192 20.69 9.01 -2.87
C THR A 192 20.71 7.56 -3.29
N THR A 193 20.65 7.26 -4.58
CA THR A 193 20.39 5.92 -5.15
C THR A 193 19.00 5.35 -4.84
N ALA A 194 18.07 6.14 -4.29
CA ALA A 194 16.71 5.71 -4.02
C ALA A 194 16.00 5.28 -5.30
N GLY A 195 15.31 4.14 -5.27
CA GLY A 195 14.58 3.62 -6.42
C GLY A 195 15.46 3.25 -7.62
N MET A 196 16.70 2.83 -7.38
CA MET A 196 17.63 2.35 -8.43
C MET A 196 17.88 0.85 -8.35
N ALA A 197 17.22 0.14 -7.47
CA ALA A 197 17.33 -1.29 -7.36
C ALA A 197 16.50 -2.04 -8.42
N VAL A 198 16.76 -3.34 -8.56
CA VAL A 198 16.15 -4.18 -9.62
C VAL A 198 14.66 -4.47 -9.42
N ASP A 199 14.15 -4.20 -8.27
CA ASP A 199 12.74 -4.39 -7.86
C ASP A 199 11.88 -3.14 -8.02
N GLN A 200 12.41 -2.13 -8.68
CA GLN A 200 11.72 -0.84 -8.85
C GLN A 200 11.62 -0.40 -10.31
#